data_aa947b7b4965abfb0fabaf82448163d0
#
_entry.id   aa947b7b4965abfb0fabaf82448163d0
#
_cell.length_a   1.000
_cell.length_b   1.000
_cell.length_c   1.000
_cell.angle_alpha   90.00
_cell.angle_beta   90.00
_cell.angle_gamma   90.00
#
_symmetry.space_group_name_H-M   'P 1'
#
loop_
_entity.id
_entity.type
_entity.pdbx_description
1 polymer ?
#
loop_
_entity_poly.entity_id
_entity_poly.type
_entity_poly.pdbx_seq_one_letter_code
_entity_poly.pdbx_strand_id
1 'polypeptide(L)'
;YYVPRCGEEYIAYDHIYLPTPEKDFSYNGRIYLVAGAVAQENPDQATDVMAVVSSANIFYVSENNIYSATEIWNDRETRTEIVRIGYRDGKFTDGAAGSVVGELHNNFSMNEADDCLRIVTTVEGWDKDYSNFSRSNGLYVLNEKLKTIGKIEDLAEGEQIKAARFMGDTGYFVTYRNTDPLFAADLSDPKNPRIMSELNITGFSEYLHFYGENQLLGIGWETDPDTGNVTGMKCSMFDISDPSDVRETDRFILKDVSFCDALYNYHAILAAPKKSLFGFAYGIYGDNTDVYDSSENYYYALLSYHDQNGFEPQMYLNINDSELFAGSMSYQDYCRVRGVYIGDMFYLVTEKGIVSYNIQKDYEQTGTLKWEA
;
A
#
# COMPACT_ATOMS: atom_id res chain seq x y z
N TYR A 1 8.43 -14.48 7.03
CA TYR A 1 7.09 -15.01 7.30
C TYR A 1 6.13 -13.85 7.54
N TYR A 2 5.06 -13.79 6.80
CA TYR A 2 3.96 -12.85 7.05
C TYR A 2 2.80 -13.63 7.66
N VAL A 3 2.37 -13.23 8.85
CA VAL A 3 1.22 -13.85 9.53
C VAL A 3 0.11 -12.81 9.62
N PRO A 4 -0.85 -12.78 8.69
CA PRO A 4 -2.01 -11.94 8.83
C PRO A 4 -2.87 -12.44 10.01
N ARG A 5 -3.31 -11.52 10.85
CA ARG A 5 -4.22 -11.83 11.94
C ARG A 5 -5.66 -11.68 11.46
N CYS A 6 -6.39 -12.77 11.45
CA CYS A 6 -7.81 -12.79 11.07
C CYS A 6 -8.63 -13.27 12.27
N GLY A 7 -9.25 -12.33 13.01
CA GLY A 7 -10.02 -12.68 14.20
C GLY A 7 -9.18 -13.37 15.28
N GLU A 8 -9.61 -14.53 15.74
CA GLU A 8 -8.91 -15.40 16.70
C GLU A 8 -7.99 -16.42 16.04
N GLU A 9 -7.91 -16.42 14.69
CA GLU A 9 -7.14 -17.36 13.91
C GLU A 9 -5.98 -16.68 13.22
N TYR A 10 -4.89 -17.43 13.06
CA TYR A 10 -3.71 -17.00 12.32
C TYR A 10 -3.57 -17.82 11.06
N ILE A 11 -3.33 -17.14 9.93
CA ILE A 11 -3.01 -17.80 8.68
C ILE A 11 -1.55 -17.52 8.38
N ALA A 12 -0.74 -18.59 8.37
CA ALA A 12 0.65 -18.54 7.98
C ALA A 12 0.83 -19.15 6.59
N TYR A 13 1.71 -18.57 5.79
CA TYR A 13 2.07 -19.13 4.50
C TYR A 13 3.60 -19.18 4.36
N ASP A 14 4.05 -20.15 3.56
CA ASP A 14 5.45 -20.31 3.20
C ASP A 14 5.55 -20.80 1.75
N HIS A 15 6.68 -20.54 1.12
CA HIS A 15 6.98 -21.06 -0.22
C HIS A 15 7.87 -22.30 -0.09
N ILE A 16 7.37 -23.44 -0.53
CA ILE A 16 8.13 -24.67 -0.59
C ILE A 16 8.56 -24.91 -2.04
N TYR A 17 9.86 -24.92 -2.25
CA TYR A 17 10.45 -25.25 -3.54
C TYR A 17 10.67 -26.77 -3.64
N LEU A 18 9.91 -27.44 -4.49
CA LEU A 18 10.04 -28.87 -4.74
C LEU A 18 10.65 -29.11 -6.13
N PRO A 19 11.91 -29.55 -6.22
CA PRO A 19 12.49 -29.91 -7.51
C PRO A 19 11.79 -31.12 -8.12
N THR A 20 11.40 -31.01 -9.39
CA THR A 20 10.90 -32.17 -10.13
C THR A 20 12.07 -33.04 -10.58
N PRO A 21 12.03 -34.36 -10.40
CA PRO A 21 13.09 -35.26 -10.84
C PRO A 21 13.00 -35.45 -12.35
N GLU A 22 13.60 -34.56 -13.11
CA GLU A 22 13.83 -34.74 -14.55
C GLU A 22 15.29 -35.08 -14.85
N LYS A 23 15.51 -35.90 -15.87
CA LYS A 23 16.81 -36.50 -16.21
C LYS A 23 17.81 -35.50 -16.78
N ASP A 24 17.40 -34.30 -17.17
CA ASP A 24 18.27 -33.24 -17.63
C ASP A 24 18.33 -32.15 -16.57
N PHE A 25 19.52 -31.69 -16.26
CA PHE A 25 19.85 -30.67 -15.21
C PHE A 25 19.23 -29.26 -15.42
N SER A 26 18.11 -29.14 -16.08
CA SER A 26 17.30 -27.93 -16.07
C SER A 26 16.41 -27.96 -14.83
N TYR A 27 16.59 -27.03 -13.95
CA TYR A 27 15.78 -26.83 -12.73
C TYR A 27 14.36 -26.38 -13.11
N ASN A 28 13.48 -27.33 -13.40
CA ASN A 28 12.03 -27.10 -13.50
C ASN A 28 11.37 -27.33 -12.13
N GLY A 29 11.78 -26.55 -11.14
CA GLY A 29 11.13 -26.56 -9.84
C GLY A 29 9.75 -25.92 -9.90
N ARG A 30 8.78 -26.55 -9.24
CA ARG A 30 7.49 -25.91 -8.97
C ARG A 30 7.55 -25.24 -7.62
N ILE A 31 7.05 -23.99 -7.56
CA ILE A 31 6.86 -23.29 -6.30
C ILE A 31 5.46 -23.60 -5.79
N TYR A 32 5.38 -23.96 -4.51
CA TYR A 32 4.12 -24.20 -3.82
C TYR A 32 3.93 -23.13 -2.75
N LEU A 33 2.75 -22.51 -2.74
CA LEU A 33 2.26 -21.76 -1.61
C LEU A 33 1.57 -22.74 -0.67
N VAL A 34 2.03 -22.81 0.58
CA VAL A 34 1.43 -23.62 1.62
C VAL A 34 0.75 -22.70 2.63
N ALA A 35 -0.55 -22.81 2.76
CA ALA A 35 -1.34 -22.13 3.77
C ALA A 35 -1.63 -23.08 4.93
N GLY A 36 -1.37 -22.65 6.17
CA GLY A 36 -1.69 -23.36 7.40
C GLY A 36 -2.65 -22.55 8.26
N ALA A 37 -3.73 -23.16 8.73
CA ALA A 37 -4.62 -22.59 9.73
C ALA A 37 -4.25 -23.12 11.11
N VAL A 38 -4.17 -22.25 12.11
CA VAL A 38 -3.88 -22.60 13.51
C VAL A 38 -4.86 -21.88 14.43
N ALA A 39 -5.36 -22.60 15.45
CA ALA A 39 -6.19 -21.98 16.47
C ALA A 39 -5.31 -21.23 17.50
N GLN A 40 -5.77 -20.11 17.98
CA GLN A 40 -5.03 -19.26 18.92
C GLN A 40 -4.77 -19.99 20.25
N GLU A 41 -5.69 -20.86 20.68
CA GLU A 41 -5.59 -21.64 21.92
C GLU A 41 -4.56 -22.77 21.82
N ASN A 42 -4.22 -23.21 20.60
CA ASN A 42 -3.25 -24.29 20.36
C ASN A 42 -2.41 -23.99 19.10
N PRO A 43 -1.48 -23.00 19.17
CA PRO A 43 -0.73 -22.54 18.00
C PRO A 43 0.31 -23.56 17.52
N ASP A 44 0.63 -24.57 18.32
CA ASP A 44 1.64 -25.59 17.99
C ASP A 44 1.11 -26.67 17.02
N GLN A 45 -0.21 -26.66 16.73
CA GLN A 45 -0.83 -27.63 15.86
C GLN A 45 -1.71 -26.96 14.80
N ALA A 46 -1.40 -27.20 13.53
CA ALA A 46 -2.27 -26.77 12.44
C ALA A 46 -3.62 -27.48 12.51
N THR A 47 -4.71 -26.71 12.39
CA THR A 47 -6.08 -27.21 12.30
C THR A 47 -6.41 -27.66 10.88
N ASP A 48 -5.76 -27.04 9.90
CA ASP A 48 -5.86 -27.41 8.49
C ASP A 48 -4.63 -26.94 7.70
N VAL A 49 -4.37 -27.57 6.55
CA VAL A 49 -3.24 -27.21 5.67
C VAL A 49 -3.68 -27.38 4.21
N MET A 50 -3.43 -26.37 3.39
CA MET A 50 -3.64 -26.43 1.94
C MET A 50 -2.38 -26.02 1.20
N ALA A 51 -2.08 -26.69 0.09
CA ALA A 51 -0.99 -26.33 -0.80
C ALA A 51 -1.51 -26.09 -2.22
N VAL A 52 -1.08 -24.97 -2.81
CA VAL A 52 -1.38 -24.62 -4.21
C VAL A 52 -0.10 -24.32 -4.96
N VAL A 53 -0.07 -24.54 -6.26
CA VAL A 53 1.07 -24.15 -7.10
C VAL A 53 0.95 -22.64 -7.35
N SER A 54 1.87 -21.86 -6.80
CA SER A 54 1.89 -20.41 -6.96
C SER A 54 3.27 -19.86 -6.63
N SER A 55 3.75 -18.92 -7.41
CA SER A 55 4.95 -18.11 -7.14
C SER A 55 4.59 -16.70 -6.66
N ALA A 56 3.42 -16.53 -6.05
CA ALA A 56 2.88 -15.25 -5.68
C ALA A 56 3.76 -14.47 -4.70
N ASN A 57 3.81 -13.17 -4.92
CA ASN A 57 4.47 -12.19 -4.07
C ASN A 57 3.51 -11.12 -3.54
N ILE A 58 2.29 -11.06 -4.05
CA ILE A 58 1.24 -10.16 -3.58
C ILE A 58 0.10 -10.99 -3.00
N PHE A 59 -0.31 -10.63 -1.78
CA PHE A 59 -1.37 -11.31 -1.05
C PHE A 59 -2.43 -10.32 -0.59
N TYR A 60 -3.68 -10.69 -0.78
CA TYR A 60 -4.82 -9.98 -0.23
C TYR A 60 -5.70 -10.97 0.55
N VAL A 61 -6.08 -10.59 1.76
CA VAL A 61 -6.91 -11.41 2.64
C VAL A 61 -8.19 -10.65 2.94
N SER A 62 -9.31 -11.27 2.62
CA SER A 62 -10.65 -10.79 2.95
C SER A 62 -11.22 -11.56 4.15
N GLU A 63 -12.48 -11.36 4.46
CA GLU A 63 -13.16 -12.09 5.54
C GLU A 63 -13.24 -13.61 5.30
N ASN A 64 -13.37 -14.03 4.02
CA ASN A 64 -13.62 -15.44 3.68
C ASN A 64 -12.61 -16.04 2.69
N ASN A 65 -11.69 -15.25 2.15
CA ASN A 65 -10.79 -15.69 1.11
C ASN A 65 -9.37 -15.14 1.26
N ILE A 66 -8.40 -15.94 0.86
CA ILE A 66 -7.02 -15.53 0.63
C ILE A 66 -6.80 -15.51 -0.87
N TYR A 67 -6.32 -14.39 -1.38
CA TYR A 67 -5.92 -14.23 -2.76
C TYR A 67 -4.41 -14.14 -2.83
N SER A 68 -3.80 -14.93 -3.68
CA SER A 68 -2.39 -14.81 -4.05
C SER A 68 -2.28 -14.43 -5.51
N ALA A 69 -1.45 -13.44 -5.80
CA ALA A 69 -1.27 -12.90 -7.14
C ALA A 69 0.20 -12.95 -7.57
N THR A 70 0.41 -13.35 -8.81
CA THR A 70 1.72 -13.44 -9.45
C THR A 70 1.69 -12.71 -10.78
N GLU A 71 2.60 -11.78 -10.95
CA GLU A 71 2.83 -11.17 -12.26
C GLU A 71 3.57 -12.15 -13.17
N ILE A 72 3.12 -12.23 -14.41
CA ILE A 72 3.79 -12.95 -15.48
C ILE A 72 3.87 -12.09 -16.74
N TRP A 73 4.94 -12.26 -17.49
CA TRP A 73 5.06 -11.71 -18.82
C TRP A 73 4.65 -12.78 -19.84
N ASN A 74 3.58 -12.54 -20.57
CA ASN A 74 3.07 -13.47 -21.58
C ASN A 74 3.32 -12.91 -22.99
N ASP A 75 4.40 -13.32 -23.61
CA ASP A 75 4.87 -12.90 -24.92
C ASP A 75 4.97 -11.39 -25.12
N ARG A 76 3.88 -10.66 -25.00
CA ARG A 76 3.78 -9.25 -25.38
C ARG A 76 3.12 -8.34 -24.35
N GLU A 77 2.50 -8.90 -23.34
CA GLU A 77 1.78 -8.14 -22.33
C GLU A 77 2.00 -8.69 -20.91
N THR A 78 1.94 -7.80 -19.94
CA THR A 78 1.88 -8.19 -18.53
C THR A 78 0.52 -8.81 -18.23
N ARG A 79 0.52 -9.84 -17.36
CA ARG A 79 -0.68 -10.47 -16.81
C ARG A 79 -0.48 -10.79 -15.35
N THR A 80 -1.57 -10.77 -14.60
CA THR A 80 -1.60 -11.23 -13.22
C THR A 80 -2.38 -12.54 -13.13
N GLU A 81 -1.71 -13.60 -12.72
CA GLU A 81 -2.34 -14.86 -12.33
C GLU A 81 -2.79 -14.77 -10.88
N ILE A 82 -3.99 -15.21 -10.59
CA ILE A 82 -4.62 -15.11 -9.28
C ILE A 82 -5.09 -16.49 -8.85
N VAL A 83 -4.77 -16.86 -7.60
CA VAL A 83 -5.32 -18.03 -6.93
C VAL A 83 -6.12 -17.57 -5.72
N ARG A 84 -7.36 -18.05 -5.59
CA ARG A 84 -8.21 -17.84 -4.44
C ARG A 84 -8.23 -19.11 -3.60
N ILE A 85 -8.07 -18.99 -2.31
CA ILE A 85 -8.26 -20.03 -1.31
C ILE A 85 -9.35 -19.54 -0.36
N GLY A 86 -10.50 -20.22 -0.36
CA GLY A 86 -11.57 -19.96 0.61
C GLY A 86 -11.23 -20.52 1.99
N TYR A 87 -11.64 -19.84 3.05
CA TYR A 87 -11.50 -20.33 4.41
C TYR A 87 -12.71 -19.97 5.27
N ARG A 88 -13.03 -20.84 6.23
CA ARG A 88 -14.08 -20.61 7.21
C ARG A 88 -13.85 -21.50 8.43
N ASP A 89 -14.06 -20.94 9.62
CA ASP A 89 -13.98 -21.67 10.90
C ASP A 89 -12.69 -22.49 11.03
N GLY A 90 -11.53 -21.86 10.74
CA GLY A 90 -10.21 -22.46 10.83
C GLY A 90 -9.94 -23.58 9.82
N LYS A 91 -10.68 -23.63 8.71
CA LYS A 91 -10.49 -24.61 7.65
C LYS A 91 -10.50 -23.97 6.29
N PHE A 92 -9.67 -24.50 5.41
CA PHE A 92 -9.72 -24.17 3.99
C PHE A 92 -10.90 -24.87 3.32
N THR A 93 -11.54 -24.16 2.41
CA THR A 93 -12.71 -24.67 1.69
C THR A 93 -12.36 -24.92 0.22
N ASP A 94 -13.04 -24.25 -0.69
CA ASP A 94 -12.78 -24.38 -2.11
C ASP A 94 -11.71 -23.39 -2.59
N GLY A 95 -11.23 -23.58 -3.81
CA GLY A 95 -10.30 -22.66 -4.46
C GLY A 95 -10.70 -22.38 -5.90
N ALA A 96 -10.15 -21.30 -6.44
CA ALA A 96 -10.27 -20.93 -7.84
C ALA A 96 -8.95 -20.37 -8.37
N ALA A 97 -8.76 -20.46 -9.69
CA ALA A 97 -7.66 -19.81 -10.38
C ALA A 97 -8.19 -19.00 -11.58
N GLY A 98 -7.60 -17.87 -11.82
CA GLY A 98 -7.96 -16.99 -12.92
C GLY A 98 -6.81 -16.05 -13.27
N SER A 99 -7.03 -15.17 -14.23
CA SER A 99 -6.05 -14.14 -14.58
C SER A 99 -6.74 -12.90 -15.15
N VAL A 100 -6.06 -11.76 -15.00
CA VAL A 100 -6.38 -10.50 -15.65
C VAL A 100 -5.19 -9.99 -16.44
N VAL A 101 -5.40 -9.06 -17.37
CA VAL A 101 -4.33 -8.38 -18.07
C VAL A 101 -3.74 -7.29 -17.15
N GLY A 102 -2.41 -7.13 -17.23
CA GLY A 102 -1.67 -6.13 -16.46
C GLY A 102 -1.13 -6.64 -15.13
N GLU A 103 -0.34 -5.80 -14.49
CA GLU A 103 0.30 -6.02 -13.21
C GLU A 103 -0.39 -5.25 -12.08
N LEU A 104 -0.25 -5.74 -10.85
CA LEU A 104 -0.71 -5.07 -9.66
C LEU A 104 0.36 -4.13 -9.12
N HIS A 105 -0.03 -2.93 -8.71
CA HIS A 105 0.90 -2.06 -7.98
C HIS A 105 1.22 -2.63 -6.58
N ASN A 106 0.21 -3.08 -5.85
CA ASN A 106 0.35 -3.73 -4.53
C ASN A 106 -0.97 -4.43 -4.14
N ASN A 107 -1.04 -4.93 -2.90
CA ASN A 107 -2.24 -5.62 -2.39
C ASN A 107 -3.50 -4.74 -2.30
N PHE A 108 -3.36 -3.41 -2.21
CA PHE A 108 -4.49 -2.49 -2.21
C PHE A 108 -5.13 -2.31 -3.60
N SER A 109 -4.48 -2.82 -4.65
CA SER A 109 -5.06 -2.93 -5.98
C SER A 109 -6.16 -3.99 -6.06
N MET A 110 -6.37 -4.77 -5.00
CA MET A 110 -7.41 -5.81 -4.87
C MET A 110 -8.38 -5.47 -3.75
N ASN A 111 -9.66 -5.84 -3.96
CA ASN A 111 -10.70 -5.75 -2.95
C ASN A 111 -11.79 -6.79 -3.23
N GLU A 112 -12.24 -7.49 -2.21
CA GLU A 112 -13.41 -8.37 -2.30
C GLU A 112 -14.65 -7.67 -1.74
N ALA A 113 -15.73 -7.69 -2.49
CA ALA A 113 -17.06 -7.28 -2.04
C ALA A 113 -18.13 -8.02 -2.85
N ASP A 114 -19.22 -8.38 -2.19
CA ASP A 114 -20.37 -9.07 -2.80
C ASP A 114 -19.96 -10.32 -3.60
N ASP A 115 -19.09 -11.15 -3.02
CA ASP A 115 -18.53 -12.36 -3.63
C ASP A 115 -17.78 -12.12 -4.96
N CYS A 116 -17.38 -10.89 -5.20
CA CYS A 116 -16.60 -10.48 -6.36
C CYS A 116 -15.24 -9.95 -5.96
N LEU A 117 -14.18 -10.32 -6.68
CA LEU A 117 -12.87 -9.69 -6.59
C LEU A 117 -12.83 -8.51 -7.56
N ARG A 118 -12.59 -7.31 -7.03
CA ARG A 118 -12.35 -6.07 -7.77
C ARG A 118 -10.85 -5.85 -7.84
N ILE A 119 -10.32 -5.51 -9.01
CA ILE A 119 -8.89 -5.42 -9.22
C ILE A 119 -8.55 -4.32 -10.23
N VAL A 120 -7.54 -3.51 -9.92
CA VAL A 120 -6.99 -2.52 -10.84
C VAL A 120 -5.55 -2.87 -11.18
N THR A 121 -5.19 -2.75 -12.46
CA THR A 121 -3.88 -3.15 -12.99
C THR A 121 -3.32 -2.10 -13.93
N THR A 122 -1.99 -2.02 -14.01
CA THR A 122 -1.29 -1.36 -15.10
C THR A 122 -0.99 -2.39 -16.19
N VAL A 123 -1.40 -2.11 -17.40
CA VAL A 123 -1.21 -2.98 -18.55
C VAL A 123 -0.04 -2.44 -19.36
N GLU A 124 1.01 -3.23 -19.45
CA GLU A 124 2.17 -2.94 -20.30
C GLU A 124 2.24 -3.97 -21.43
N GLY A 125 2.54 -3.52 -22.64
CA GLY A 125 2.58 -4.43 -23.77
C GLY A 125 3.26 -3.87 -25.00
N TRP A 126 3.62 -4.80 -25.90
CA TRP A 126 4.15 -4.52 -27.22
C TRP A 126 3.12 -4.87 -28.28
N ASP A 127 3.12 -4.09 -29.37
CA ASP A 127 2.35 -4.45 -30.55
C ASP A 127 2.86 -5.76 -31.20
N LYS A 128 2.13 -6.22 -32.23
CA LYS A 128 2.42 -7.49 -32.90
C LYS A 128 3.85 -7.60 -33.45
N ASP A 129 4.42 -6.48 -33.82
CA ASP A 129 5.73 -6.39 -34.49
C ASP A 129 6.84 -5.96 -33.54
N TYR A 130 6.55 -5.81 -32.24
CA TYR A 130 7.45 -5.27 -31.21
C TYR A 130 8.00 -3.88 -31.55
N SER A 131 7.27 -3.10 -32.34
CA SER A 131 7.69 -1.76 -32.78
C SER A 131 7.22 -0.66 -31.83
N ASN A 132 6.08 -0.87 -31.14
CA ASN A 132 5.53 0.11 -30.21
C ASN A 132 5.22 -0.53 -28.87
N PHE A 133 5.73 0.10 -27.83
CA PHE A 133 5.41 -0.21 -26.44
C PHE A 133 4.23 0.68 -26.03
N SER A 134 3.23 0.09 -25.39
CA SER A 134 2.07 0.80 -24.86
C SER A 134 1.92 0.53 -23.36
N ARG A 135 1.34 1.49 -22.68
CA ARG A 135 0.92 1.39 -21.28
C ARG A 135 -0.49 1.97 -21.15
N SER A 136 -1.34 1.30 -20.42
CA SER A 136 -2.68 1.78 -20.02
C SER A 136 -3.06 1.10 -18.70
N ASN A 137 -4.27 1.33 -18.22
CA ASN A 137 -4.71 0.71 -16.98
C ASN A 137 -6.06 0.01 -17.20
N GLY A 138 -6.33 -0.99 -16.36
CA GLY A 138 -7.55 -1.76 -16.39
C GLY A 138 -8.18 -1.90 -15.01
N LEU A 139 -9.52 -1.90 -14.98
CA LEU A 139 -10.30 -2.28 -13.82
C LEU A 139 -11.11 -3.52 -14.18
N TYR A 140 -11.02 -4.56 -13.38
CA TYR A 140 -11.69 -5.85 -13.61
C TYR A 140 -12.51 -6.23 -12.39
N VAL A 141 -13.68 -6.81 -12.64
CA VAL A 141 -14.51 -7.44 -11.62
C VAL A 141 -14.64 -8.93 -11.96
N LEU A 142 -14.21 -9.78 -11.03
CA LEU A 142 -14.20 -11.22 -11.19
C LEU A 142 -15.19 -11.86 -10.21
N ASN A 143 -15.89 -12.89 -10.65
CA ASN A 143 -16.77 -13.68 -9.78
C ASN A 143 -15.98 -14.66 -8.90
N GLU A 144 -16.66 -15.42 -8.04
CA GLU A 144 -16.05 -16.43 -7.15
C GLU A 144 -15.16 -17.46 -7.86
N LYS A 145 -15.38 -17.71 -9.15
CA LYS A 145 -14.56 -18.61 -9.97
C LYS A 145 -13.41 -17.89 -10.68
N LEU A 146 -13.14 -16.66 -10.27
CA LEU A 146 -12.13 -15.76 -10.86
C LEU A 146 -12.31 -15.58 -12.38
N LYS A 147 -13.56 -15.57 -12.86
CA LYS A 147 -13.89 -15.21 -14.23
C LYS A 147 -14.31 -13.76 -14.27
N THR A 148 -13.71 -12.96 -15.16
CA THR A 148 -14.10 -11.57 -15.38
C THR A 148 -15.57 -11.50 -15.83
N ILE A 149 -16.36 -10.70 -15.12
CA ILE A 149 -17.78 -10.44 -15.36
C ILE A 149 -18.05 -8.99 -15.73
N GLY A 150 -17.16 -8.07 -15.37
CA GLY A 150 -17.18 -6.66 -15.73
C GLY A 150 -15.77 -6.12 -15.86
N LYS A 151 -15.58 -5.09 -16.69
CA LYS A 151 -14.25 -4.48 -16.88
C LYS A 151 -14.36 -3.07 -17.45
N ILE A 152 -13.31 -2.28 -17.20
CA ILE A 152 -12.97 -1.05 -17.91
C ILE A 152 -11.52 -1.24 -18.36
N GLU A 153 -11.23 -1.00 -19.63
CA GLU A 153 -9.87 -1.13 -20.20
C GLU A 153 -9.45 0.20 -20.84
N ASP A 154 -8.19 0.30 -21.20
CA ASP A 154 -7.60 1.46 -21.87
C ASP A 154 -7.74 2.78 -21.09
N LEU A 155 -7.72 2.70 -19.76
CA LEU A 155 -7.75 3.89 -18.91
C LEU A 155 -6.38 4.58 -18.85
N ALA A 156 -6.37 5.91 -18.91
CA ALA A 156 -5.19 6.75 -18.71
C ALA A 156 -3.97 6.26 -19.53
N GLU A 157 -4.07 6.34 -20.85
CA GLU A 157 -3.04 5.86 -21.77
C GLU A 157 -1.67 6.52 -21.48
N GLY A 158 -0.63 5.71 -21.40
CA GLY A 158 0.74 6.13 -21.08
C GLY A 158 1.02 6.27 -19.58
N GLU A 159 0.05 6.08 -18.71
CA GLU A 159 0.15 6.22 -17.27
C GLU A 159 0.18 4.86 -16.56
N GLN A 160 0.64 4.84 -15.31
CA GLN A 160 0.64 3.66 -14.45
C GLN A 160 -0.08 3.93 -13.13
N ILE A 161 -0.71 2.91 -12.55
CA ILE A 161 -1.34 3.01 -11.23
C ILE A 161 -0.27 3.21 -10.16
N LYS A 162 -0.47 4.22 -9.30
CA LYS A 162 0.38 4.56 -8.16
C LYS A 162 -0.25 4.21 -6.82
N ALA A 163 -1.55 4.33 -6.72
CA ALA A 163 -2.28 3.97 -5.52
C ALA A 163 -3.71 3.52 -5.85
N ALA A 164 -4.28 2.66 -5.02
CA ALA A 164 -5.68 2.29 -5.12
C ALA A 164 -6.29 2.08 -3.74
N ARG A 165 -7.59 2.37 -3.58
CA ARG A 165 -8.41 2.07 -2.42
C ARG A 165 -9.86 1.83 -2.82
N PHE A 166 -10.52 0.96 -2.08
CA PHE A 166 -11.94 0.66 -2.29
C PHE A 166 -12.72 0.88 -1.00
N MET A 167 -13.90 1.50 -1.13
CA MET A 167 -14.83 1.73 -0.03
C MET A 167 -16.25 1.54 -0.51
N GLY A 168 -16.98 0.59 0.08
CA GLY A 168 -18.32 0.24 -0.39
C GLY A 168 -18.31 -0.11 -1.88
N ASP A 169 -19.15 0.57 -2.65
CA ASP A 169 -19.28 0.37 -4.09
C ASP A 169 -18.39 1.30 -4.93
N THR A 170 -17.42 1.95 -4.31
CA THR A 170 -16.53 2.87 -5.03
C THR A 170 -15.08 2.43 -4.96
N GLY A 171 -14.41 2.45 -6.12
CA GLY A 171 -12.96 2.32 -6.24
C GLY A 171 -12.32 3.67 -6.52
N TYR A 172 -11.29 4.04 -5.75
CA TYR A 172 -10.46 5.22 -5.98
C TYR A 172 -9.07 4.76 -6.38
N PHE A 173 -8.54 5.31 -7.48
CA PHE A 173 -7.17 5.00 -7.90
C PHE A 173 -6.51 6.17 -8.61
N VAL A 174 -5.23 6.27 -8.39
CA VAL A 174 -4.36 7.31 -8.91
C VAL A 174 -3.49 6.70 -9.99
N THR A 175 -3.42 7.34 -11.14
CA THR A 175 -2.44 7.02 -12.19
C THR A 175 -1.47 8.17 -12.34
N TYR A 176 -0.29 7.95 -12.91
CA TYR A 176 0.71 8.99 -13.08
C TYR A 176 1.57 8.80 -14.33
N ARG A 177 1.78 9.94 -15.01
CA ARG A 177 2.84 10.14 -15.99
C ARG A 177 3.52 11.51 -15.81
N ASN A 178 2.77 12.60 -15.86
CA ASN A 178 3.24 13.98 -15.66
C ASN A 178 2.25 14.79 -14.81
N THR A 179 0.99 14.49 -14.88
CA THR A 179 -0.10 14.99 -14.04
C THR A 179 -0.84 13.80 -13.49
N ASP A 180 -1.50 13.96 -12.37
CA ASP A 180 -2.07 12.88 -11.58
C ASP A 180 -3.60 12.92 -11.61
N PRO A 181 -4.26 12.12 -12.44
CA PRO A 181 -5.68 11.94 -12.27
C PRO A 181 -6.00 10.97 -11.12
N LEU A 182 -6.81 11.44 -10.16
CA LEU A 182 -7.52 10.60 -9.22
C LEU A 182 -8.86 10.21 -9.84
N PHE A 183 -9.04 8.93 -10.10
CA PHE A 183 -10.29 8.37 -10.61
C PHE A 183 -11.17 7.88 -9.47
N ALA A 184 -12.49 8.09 -9.61
CA ALA A 184 -13.50 7.38 -8.84
C ALA A 184 -14.34 6.51 -9.78
N ALA A 185 -14.45 5.22 -9.46
CA ALA A 185 -15.18 4.23 -10.25
C ALA A 185 -16.39 3.70 -9.47
N ASP A 186 -17.56 3.64 -10.11
CA ASP A 186 -18.77 2.99 -9.63
C ASP A 186 -18.68 1.48 -9.89
N LEU A 187 -18.78 0.69 -8.83
CA LEU A 187 -18.72 -0.75 -8.82
C LEU A 187 -20.01 -1.39 -8.28
N SER A 188 -21.07 -0.61 -8.14
CA SER A 188 -22.38 -1.06 -7.64
C SER A 188 -23.04 -2.10 -8.54
N ASP A 189 -22.80 -2.04 -9.86
CA ASP A 189 -23.11 -3.13 -10.77
C ASP A 189 -21.80 -3.83 -11.19
N PRO A 190 -21.52 -5.03 -10.63
CA PRO A 190 -20.30 -5.76 -10.95
C PRO A 190 -20.07 -6.07 -12.43
N LYS A 191 -21.14 -6.05 -13.23
CA LYS A 191 -21.06 -6.34 -14.68
C LYS A 191 -20.83 -5.10 -15.53
N ASN A 192 -21.12 -3.93 -14.99
CA ASN A 192 -21.06 -2.66 -15.70
C ASN A 192 -20.31 -1.59 -14.87
N PRO A 193 -19.04 -1.83 -14.47
CA PRO A 193 -18.25 -0.82 -13.78
C PRO A 193 -18.07 0.41 -14.69
N ARG A 194 -18.03 1.60 -14.10
CA ARG A 194 -17.87 2.86 -14.84
C ARG A 194 -17.09 3.91 -14.07
N ILE A 195 -16.36 4.75 -14.77
CA ILE A 195 -15.74 5.93 -14.16
C ILE A 195 -16.82 6.97 -13.87
N MET A 196 -16.84 7.50 -12.66
CA MET A 196 -17.74 8.58 -12.22
C MET A 196 -17.09 9.94 -12.32
N SER A 197 -15.83 10.04 -11.90
CA SER A 197 -15.07 11.29 -11.95
C SER A 197 -13.58 11.03 -12.17
N GLU A 198 -12.93 12.07 -12.70
CA GLU A 198 -11.49 12.18 -12.89
C GLU A 198 -11.07 13.56 -12.41
N LEU A 199 -10.22 13.61 -11.37
CA LEU A 199 -9.69 14.85 -10.81
C LEU A 199 -8.20 14.96 -11.15
N ASN A 200 -7.86 15.95 -12.00
CA ASN A 200 -6.46 16.24 -12.34
C ASN A 200 -5.83 17.19 -11.32
N ILE A 201 -4.72 16.79 -10.71
CA ILE A 201 -3.96 17.58 -9.75
C ILE A 201 -2.46 17.57 -10.12
N THR A 202 -1.68 18.49 -9.52
CA THR A 202 -0.20 18.47 -9.65
C THR A 202 0.41 17.41 -8.73
N GLY A 203 1.52 16.82 -9.15
CA GLY A 203 2.19 15.75 -8.41
C GLY A 203 1.40 14.45 -8.41
N PHE A 204 1.68 13.52 -7.51
CA PHE A 204 0.99 12.23 -7.44
C PHE A 204 1.01 11.61 -6.04
N SER A 205 -0.03 10.82 -5.74
CA SER A 205 -0.14 10.07 -4.50
C SER A 205 0.34 8.64 -4.71
N GLU A 206 1.35 8.22 -3.97
CA GLU A 206 1.83 6.82 -3.91
C GLU A 206 1.05 6.00 -2.88
N TYR A 207 0.38 6.67 -1.95
CA TYR A 207 -0.42 6.05 -0.90
C TYR A 207 -1.74 6.82 -0.71
N LEU A 208 -2.83 6.07 -0.56
CA LEU A 208 -4.15 6.58 -0.24
C LEU A 208 -4.64 5.97 1.09
N HIS A 209 -5.32 6.76 1.92
CA HIS A 209 -5.90 6.32 3.18
C HIS A 209 -7.25 6.99 3.43
N PHE A 210 -8.29 6.22 3.73
CA PHE A 210 -9.57 6.80 4.12
C PHE A 210 -9.44 7.49 5.48
N TYR A 211 -9.71 8.80 5.49
CA TYR A 211 -9.57 9.67 6.67
C TYR A 211 -10.95 10.05 7.24
N GLY A 212 -11.81 9.06 7.45
CA GLY A 212 -13.21 9.21 7.77
C GLY A 212 -14.13 8.67 6.69
N GLU A 213 -15.41 9.00 6.74
CA GLU A 213 -16.40 8.48 5.79
C GLU A 213 -16.34 9.19 4.42
N ASN A 214 -16.03 10.50 4.42
CA ASN A 214 -16.10 11.34 3.23
C ASN A 214 -14.76 11.97 2.84
N GLN A 215 -13.65 11.49 3.41
CA GLN A 215 -12.33 12.04 3.19
C GLN A 215 -11.32 10.97 2.80
N LEU A 216 -10.49 11.29 1.82
CA LEU A 216 -9.40 10.46 1.37
C LEU A 216 -8.10 11.27 1.48
N LEU A 217 -7.15 10.77 2.28
CA LEU A 217 -5.81 11.32 2.40
C LEU A 217 -4.92 10.68 1.35
N GLY A 218 -4.31 11.50 0.49
CA GLY A 218 -3.25 11.11 -0.42
C GLY A 218 -1.89 11.56 0.11
N ILE A 219 -0.90 10.67 0.06
CA ILE A 219 0.49 10.98 0.42
C ILE A 219 1.38 10.57 -0.75
N GLY A 220 2.23 11.49 -1.21
CA GLY A 220 3.09 11.25 -2.36
C GLY A 220 4.04 12.41 -2.62
N TRP A 221 4.18 12.77 -3.88
CA TRP A 221 5.15 13.76 -4.33
C TRP A 221 4.47 14.94 -5.02
N GLU A 222 4.92 16.14 -4.73
CA GLU A 222 4.63 17.32 -5.55
C GLU A 222 5.65 17.42 -6.68
N THR A 223 5.17 17.79 -7.86
CA THR A 223 6.02 17.97 -9.02
C THR A 223 5.84 19.36 -9.61
N ASP A 224 6.91 19.89 -10.18
CA ASP A 224 6.87 21.10 -10.98
C ASP A 224 6.09 20.79 -12.27
N PRO A 225 5.03 21.55 -12.59
CA PRO A 225 4.16 21.24 -13.73
C PRO A 225 4.83 21.41 -15.10
N ASP A 226 5.90 22.22 -15.19
CA ASP A 226 6.61 22.50 -16.43
C ASP A 226 7.71 21.47 -16.71
N THR A 227 8.39 21.00 -15.66
CA THR A 227 9.56 20.12 -15.78
C THR A 227 9.27 18.67 -15.37
N GLY A 228 8.20 18.43 -14.59
CA GLY A 228 7.89 17.12 -14.00
C GLY A 228 8.82 16.71 -12.84
N ASN A 229 9.75 17.58 -12.43
CA ASN A 229 10.67 17.27 -11.35
C ASN A 229 9.97 17.31 -9.99
N VAL A 230 10.33 16.35 -9.12
CA VAL A 230 9.86 16.34 -7.74
C VAL A 230 10.39 17.57 -6.99
N THR A 231 9.48 18.28 -6.33
CA THR A 231 9.77 19.54 -5.57
C THR A 231 9.56 19.37 -4.06
N GLY A 232 8.97 18.27 -3.62
CA GLY A 232 8.74 17.96 -2.23
C GLY A 232 7.77 16.81 -2.04
N MET A 233 7.56 16.40 -0.80
CA MET A 233 6.53 15.43 -0.43
C MET A 233 5.20 16.16 -0.24
N LYS A 234 4.12 15.58 -0.77
CA LYS A 234 2.77 16.15 -0.74
C LYS A 234 1.83 15.29 0.09
N CYS A 235 1.05 15.94 0.93
CA CYS A 235 -0.17 15.39 1.51
C CYS A 235 -1.36 16.14 0.93
N SER A 236 -2.34 15.44 0.36
CA SER A 236 -3.58 16.00 -0.18
C SER A 236 -4.76 15.44 0.57
N MET A 237 -5.74 16.28 0.88
CA MET A 237 -7.03 15.83 1.38
C MET A 237 -8.07 15.97 0.28
N PHE A 238 -8.77 14.88 0.00
CA PHE A 238 -9.85 14.85 -0.98
C PHE A 238 -11.20 14.72 -0.29
N ASP A 239 -12.16 15.53 -0.69
CA ASP A 239 -13.57 15.31 -0.41
C ASP A 239 -14.11 14.27 -1.38
N ILE A 240 -14.59 13.16 -0.84
CA ILE A 240 -15.17 12.02 -1.56
C ILE A 240 -16.64 11.81 -1.20
N SER A 241 -17.30 12.81 -0.61
CA SER A 241 -18.72 12.75 -0.24
C SER A 241 -19.64 12.54 -1.44
N ASP A 242 -19.26 13.06 -2.60
CA ASP A 242 -19.86 12.77 -3.89
C ASP A 242 -18.78 12.17 -4.83
N PRO A 243 -18.77 10.85 -5.05
CA PRO A 243 -17.79 10.22 -5.93
C PRO A 243 -17.85 10.68 -7.38
N SER A 244 -18.93 11.35 -7.80
CA SER A 244 -19.03 11.95 -9.14
C SER A 244 -18.40 13.35 -9.24
N ASP A 245 -18.00 13.95 -8.12
CA ASP A 245 -17.41 15.28 -8.02
C ASP A 245 -16.31 15.33 -6.92
N VAL A 246 -15.35 14.44 -7.01
CA VAL A 246 -14.20 14.40 -6.09
C VAL A 246 -13.37 15.69 -6.21
N ARG A 247 -12.97 16.27 -5.07
CA ARG A 247 -12.22 17.53 -5.03
C ARG A 247 -11.06 17.48 -4.06
N GLU A 248 -9.92 18.03 -4.43
CA GLU A 248 -8.84 18.34 -3.47
C GLU A 248 -9.26 19.55 -2.64
N THR A 249 -9.46 19.37 -1.33
CA THR A 249 -9.91 20.42 -0.41
C THR A 249 -8.74 21.18 0.21
N ASP A 250 -7.62 20.50 0.41
CA ASP A 250 -6.39 21.12 0.92
C ASP A 250 -5.17 20.27 0.57
N ARG A 251 -3.99 20.91 0.60
CA ARG A 251 -2.71 20.25 0.40
C ARG A 251 -1.63 20.86 1.28
N PHE A 252 -0.74 20.01 1.72
CA PHE A 252 0.46 20.36 2.48
C PHE A 252 1.69 19.82 1.79
N ILE A 253 2.72 20.68 1.62
CA ILE A 253 3.97 20.31 0.95
C ILE A 253 5.12 20.41 1.96
N LEU A 254 5.76 19.28 2.18
CA LEU A 254 6.98 19.16 2.96
C LEU A 254 8.18 19.18 2.00
N LYS A 255 8.93 20.27 2.06
CA LYS A 255 10.08 20.51 1.17
C LYS A 255 11.30 19.68 1.61
N ASP A 256 12.24 19.54 0.69
CA ASP A 256 13.57 18.95 0.92
C ASP A 256 13.55 17.48 1.36
N VAL A 257 12.40 16.80 1.26
CA VAL A 257 12.30 15.36 1.52
C VAL A 257 12.95 14.58 0.40
N SER A 258 13.92 13.72 0.75
CA SER A 258 14.61 12.87 -0.20
C SER A 258 13.97 11.50 -0.36
N PHE A 259 13.40 10.96 0.73
CA PHE A 259 12.72 9.67 0.74
C PHE A 259 11.77 9.52 1.92
N CYS A 260 10.75 8.65 1.76
CA CYS A 260 9.77 8.36 2.80
C CYS A 260 9.31 6.90 2.67
N ASP A 261 9.58 6.06 3.71
CA ASP A 261 9.19 4.65 3.74
C ASP A 261 7.66 4.48 3.71
N ALA A 262 6.95 5.45 4.28
CA ALA A 262 5.49 5.45 4.35
C ALA A 262 4.77 5.41 2.99
N LEU A 263 5.44 5.78 1.91
CA LEU A 263 4.88 5.71 0.55
C LEU A 263 4.77 4.26 0.04
N TYR A 264 5.66 3.38 0.51
CA TYR A 264 5.76 1.98 0.08
C TYR A 264 5.38 0.98 1.17
N ASN A 265 5.37 1.43 2.43
CA ASN A 265 5.10 0.63 3.61
C ASN A 265 3.99 1.26 4.45
N TYR A 266 2.76 0.85 4.23
CA TYR A 266 1.60 1.40 4.92
C TYR A 266 1.64 1.24 6.45
N HIS A 267 2.46 0.33 6.99
CA HIS A 267 2.69 0.21 8.43
C HIS A 267 3.54 1.36 9.01
N ALA A 268 4.22 2.13 8.15
CA ALA A 268 5.01 3.29 8.57
C ALA A 268 4.17 4.56 8.76
N ILE A 269 2.88 4.52 8.41
CA ILE A 269 1.96 5.64 8.58
C ILE A 269 1.18 5.47 9.87
N LEU A 270 1.22 6.51 10.72
CA LEU A 270 0.21 6.72 11.75
C LEU A 270 -1.00 7.39 11.11
N ALA A 271 -2.15 6.74 11.06
CA ALA A 271 -3.40 7.36 10.67
C ALA A 271 -4.39 7.27 11.83
N ALA A 272 -4.77 8.40 12.39
CA ALA A 272 -5.62 8.52 13.56
C ALA A 272 -6.75 9.54 13.32
N PRO A 273 -7.71 9.26 12.40
CA PRO A 273 -8.78 10.21 12.04
C PRO A 273 -9.60 10.69 13.23
N LYS A 274 -9.85 9.82 14.22
CA LYS A 274 -10.57 10.18 15.46
C LYS A 274 -9.84 11.21 16.32
N LYS A 275 -8.55 11.39 16.12
CA LYS A 275 -7.71 12.42 16.77
C LYS A 275 -7.36 13.55 15.81
N SER A 276 -7.87 13.51 14.59
CA SER A 276 -7.49 14.39 13.48
C SER A 276 -5.98 14.41 13.22
N LEU A 277 -5.27 13.29 13.48
CA LEU A 277 -3.82 13.18 13.37
C LEU A 277 -3.40 12.15 12.34
N PHE A 278 -2.29 12.42 11.68
CA PHE A 278 -1.52 11.44 10.92
C PHE A 278 -0.04 11.80 10.99
N GLY A 279 0.84 10.83 10.74
CA GLY A 279 2.27 11.08 10.80
C GLY A 279 3.10 9.98 10.17
N PHE A 280 4.33 10.31 9.84
CA PHE A 280 5.28 9.41 9.19
C PHE A 280 6.71 9.87 9.41
N ALA A 281 7.65 8.92 9.31
CA ALA A 281 9.07 9.22 9.26
C ALA A 281 9.50 9.53 7.83
N TYR A 282 10.47 10.44 7.66
CA TYR A 282 11.06 10.80 6.37
C TYR A 282 12.55 11.10 6.52
N GLY A 283 13.27 11.05 5.41
CA GLY A 283 14.71 11.33 5.37
C GLY A 283 15.05 12.47 4.44
N ILE A 284 16.11 13.20 4.81
CA ILE A 284 16.73 14.26 4.03
C ILE A 284 18.20 13.90 3.83
N TYR A 285 18.68 13.87 2.56
CA TYR A 285 20.11 13.78 2.29
C TYR A 285 20.79 15.09 2.67
N GLY A 286 21.94 15.01 3.32
CA GLY A 286 22.72 16.20 3.64
C GLY A 286 23.24 16.90 2.39
N ASP A 287 23.34 18.24 2.46
CA ASP A 287 23.82 19.12 1.37
C ASP A 287 25.32 18.99 1.07
N ASN A 288 25.96 17.89 1.45
CA ASN A 288 27.40 17.77 1.31
C ASN A 288 27.82 17.47 -0.13
N THR A 289 28.55 18.44 -0.69
CA THR A 289 29.31 18.34 -1.95
C THR A 289 30.47 17.33 -1.90
N ASP A 290 30.74 16.73 -0.74
CA ASP A 290 31.71 15.66 -0.55
C ASP A 290 31.05 14.31 -0.75
N VAL A 291 31.45 13.63 -1.83
CA VAL A 291 30.94 12.32 -2.30
C VAL A 291 31.08 11.19 -1.27
N TYR A 292 31.70 11.44 -0.12
CA TYR A 292 31.98 10.46 0.95
C TYR A 292 31.27 10.74 2.28
N ASP A 293 30.57 11.86 2.42
CA ASP A 293 29.82 12.19 3.66
C ASP A 293 28.33 12.30 3.38
N SER A 294 27.68 11.14 3.19
CA SER A 294 26.23 11.03 3.11
C SER A 294 25.65 11.04 4.54
N SER A 295 25.70 12.17 5.24
CA SER A 295 24.97 12.31 6.49
C SER A 295 23.47 12.37 6.17
N GLU A 296 22.80 11.26 6.35
CA GLU A 296 21.35 11.18 6.27
C GLU A 296 20.74 11.68 7.58
N ASN A 297 19.77 12.56 7.47
CA ASN A 297 19.00 13.04 8.61
C ASN A 297 17.58 12.47 8.54
N TYR A 298 17.13 11.90 9.64
CA TYR A 298 15.81 11.27 9.75
C TYR A 298 14.91 12.05 10.69
N TYR A 299 13.71 12.29 10.24
CA TYR A 299 12.70 13.09 10.91
C TYR A 299 11.39 12.33 11.04
N TYR A 300 10.57 12.76 12.00
CA TYR A 300 9.16 12.36 12.09
C TYR A 300 8.30 13.60 12.00
N ALA A 301 7.36 13.62 11.05
CA ALA A 301 6.33 14.63 10.95
C ALA A 301 5.04 14.10 11.56
N LEU A 302 4.44 14.89 12.44
CA LEU A 302 3.07 14.69 12.93
C LEU A 302 2.25 15.88 12.48
N LEU A 303 1.15 15.62 11.80
CA LEU A 303 0.26 16.60 11.18
C LEU A 303 -1.16 16.38 11.69
N SER A 304 -1.94 17.45 11.78
CA SER A 304 -3.39 17.35 11.92
C SER A 304 -4.09 17.83 10.66
N TYR A 305 -5.34 17.41 10.51
CA TYR A 305 -6.23 17.93 9.49
C TYR A 305 -7.62 18.21 10.10
N HIS A 306 -8.15 19.40 9.77
CA HIS A 306 -9.49 19.83 10.14
C HIS A 306 -10.16 20.53 8.96
N ASP A 307 -11.44 20.26 8.71
CA ASP A 307 -12.19 20.81 7.57
C ASP A 307 -12.15 22.34 7.48
N GLN A 308 -12.02 23.02 8.61
CA GLN A 308 -12.03 24.49 8.66
C GLN A 308 -10.66 25.11 8.47
N ASN A 309 -9.60 24.43 8.90
CA ASN A 309 -8.23 24.99 8.96
C ASN A 309 -7.29 24.30 7.97
N GLY A 310 -7.68 23.15 7.43
CA GLY A 310 -6.82 22.33 6.57
C GLY A 310 -5.74 21.58 7.35
N PHE A 311 -4.59 21.38 6.71
CA PHE A 311 -3.44 20.72 7.31
C PHE A 311 -2.67 21.66 8.23
N GLU A 312 -2.37 21.20 9.44
CA GLU A 312 -1.54 21.94 10.41
C GLU A 312 -0.42 21.03 10.95
N PRO A 313 0.85 21.45 10.85
CA PRO A 313 1.94 20.75 11.50
C PRO A 313 1.78 20.78 13.01
N GLN A 314 1.92 19.63 13.65
CA GLN A 314 1.84 19.49 15.10
C GLN A 314 3.22 19.30 15.72
N MET A 315 4.07 18.51 15.07
CA MET A 315 5.43 18.23 15.54
C MET A 315 6.35 17.86 14.37
N TYR A 316 7.56 18.42 14.40
CA TYR A 316 8.70 17.95 13.62
C TYR A 316 9.80 17.51 14.58
N LEU A 317 10.12 16.22 14.54
CA LEU A 317 11.13 15.65 15.42
C LEU A 317 12.34 15.21 14.59
N ASN A 318 13.53 15.73 14.88
CA ASN A 318 14.77 15.13 14.42
C ASN A 318 15.05 13.85 15.23
N ILE A 319 14.93 12.70 14.60
CA ILE A 319 15.07 11.41 15.30
C ILE A 319 16.55 11.15 15.65
N ASN A 320 17.48 11.63 14.83
CA ASN A 320 18.92 11.48 15.08
C ASN A 320 19.35 12.13 16.42
N ASP A 321 18.72 13.25 16.78
CA ASP A 321 19.02 13.99 18.01
C ASP A 321 18.38 13.36 19.26
N SER A 322 17.54 12.34 19.10
CA SER A 322 16.92 11.67 20.22
C SER A 322 17.98 10.94 21.09
N GLU A 323 17.71 10.81 22.38
CA GLU A 323 18.55 10.08 23.31
C GLU A 323 18.77 8.59 22.90
N LEU A 324 17.92 8.06 22.03
CA LEU A 324 18.00 6.68 21.55
C LEU A 324 19.14 6.49 20.55
N PHE A 325 19.42 7.49 19.71
CA PHE A 325 20.38 7.36 18.61
C PHE A 325 21.67 8.15 18.83
N ALA A 326 21.65 9.17 19.68
CA ALA A 326 22.83 9.98 20.03
C ALA A 326 23.57 10.52 18.78
N GLY A 327 22.83 10.94 17.76
CA GLY A 327 23.35 11.48 16.51
C GLY A 327 23.69 10.44 15.42
N SER A 328 23.49 9.14 15.69
CA SER A 328 23.83 8.07 14.74
C SER A 328 22.63 7.15 14.52
N MET A 329 21.95 7.30 13.41
CA MET A 329 20.84 6.46 12.96
C MET A 329 21.13 5.90 11.57
N SER A 330 20.91 4.59 11.38
CA SER A 330 21.05 3.96 10.07
C SER A 330 19.74 3.99 9.29
N TYR A 331 19.80 3.78 7.96
CA TYR A 331 18.62 3.60 7.13
C TYR A 331 17.74 2.43 7.60
N GLN A 332 18.35 1.34 8.08
CA GLN A 332 17.59 0.20 8.61
C GLN A 332 16.82 0.55 9.88
N ASP A 333 17.41 1.35 10.78
CA ASP A 333 16.73 1.88 11.97
C ASP A 333 15.53 2.76 11.55
N TYR A 334 15.73 3.62 10.56
CA TYR A 334 14.69 4.49 10.01
C TYR A 334 13.48 3.71 9.47
N CYS A 335 13.70 2.66 8.68
CA CYS A 335 12.61 1.84 8.12
C CYS A 335 11.74 1.16 9.20
N ARG A 336 12.19 1.14 10.45
CA ARG A 336 11.49 0.53 11.59
C ARG A 336 10.86 1.53 12.55
N VAL A 337 10.96 2.81 12.24
CA VAL A 337 10.29 3.87 13.03
C VAL A 337 8.78 3.78 12.87
N ARG A 338 8.05 3.79 13.97
CA ARG A 338 6.58 3.79 13.99
C ARG A 338 6.05 4.83 14.97
N GLY A 339 5.09 5.62 14.53
CA GLY A 339 4.28 6.45 15.42
C GLY A 339 3.06 5.66 15.89
N VAL A 340 2.77 5.73 17.17
CA VAL A 340 1.58 5.09 17.79
C VAL A 340 0.97 6.06 18.80
N TYR A 341 -0.34 6.03 19.00
CA TYR A 341 -0.96 6.78 20.10
C TYR A 341 -1.77 5.85 21.01
N ILE A 342 -1.77 6.16 22.31
CA ILE A 342 -2.61 5.50 23.31
C ILE A 342 -3.19 6.61 24.21
N GLY A 343 -4.51 6.79 24.20
CA GLY A 343 -5.15 7.90 24.90
C GLY A 343 -4.63 9.25 24.41
N ASP A 344 -4.04 10.04 25.32
CA ASP A 344 -3.48 11.35 25.02
C ASP A 344 -1.96 11.35 24.90
N MET A 345 -1.38 10.17 24.70
CA MET A 345 0.06 10.01 24.51
C MET A 345 0.38 9.60 23.10
N PHE A 346 1.36 10.27 22.49
CA PHE A 346 2.02 9.84 21.26
C PHE A 346 3.33 9.13 21.62
N TYR A 347 3.61 8.04 20.94
CA TYR A 347 4.82 7.24 21.12
C TYR A 347 5.55 7.12 19.79
N LEU A 348 6.82 7.49 19.78
CA LEU A 348 7.74 7.15 18.71
C LEU A 348 8.45 5.85 19.08
N VAL A 349 8.13 4.79 18.37
CA VAL A 349 8.68 3.44 18.57
C VAL A 349 9.80 3.20 17.58
N THR A 350 10.94 2.71 18.05
CA THR A 350 12.13 2.43 17.25
C THR A 350 12.74 1.09 17.66
N GLU A 351 13.73 0.59 16.94
CA GLU A 351 14.47 -0.61 17.35
C GLU A 351 15.27 -0.44 18.65
N LYS A 352 15.62 0.79 19.04
CA LYS A 352 16.43 1.09 20.23
C LYS A 352 15.60 1.45 21.45
N GLY A 353 14.29 1.68 21.27
CA GLY A 353 13.42 2.07 22.37
C GLY A 353 12.19 2.85 21.96
N ILE A 354 11.57 3.48 22.94
CA ILE A 354 10.37 4.30 22.78
C ILE A 354 10.59 5.67 23.41
N VAL A 355 10.15 6.72 22.71
CA VAL A 355 10.02 8.06 23.29
C VAL A 355 8.54 8.43 23.34
N SER A 356 8.08 8.97 24.46
CA SER A 356 6.68 9.35 24.67
C SER A 356 6.50 10.84 24.80
N TYR A 357 5.38 11.33 24.23
CA TYR A 357 5.00 12.75 24.18
C TYR A 357 3.55 12.91 24.59
N ASN A 358 3.22 13.98 25.32
CA ASN A 358 1.86 14.29 25.72
C ASN A 358 1.17 15.19 24.70
N ILE A 359 0.16 14.69 24.00
CA ILE A 359 -0.60 15.40 22.96
C ILE A 359 -1.30 16.65 23.54
N GLN A 360 -1.81 16.58 24.78
CA GLN A 360 -2.55 17.68 25.43
C GLN A 360 -1.61 18.77 25.99
N LYS A 361 -0.30 18.52 26.01
CA LYS A 361 0.72 19.45 26.49
C LYS A 361 1.71 19.86 25.39
N ASP A 362 1.17 20.16 24.23
CA ASP A 362 1.96 20.62 23.08
C ASP A 362 3.14 19.67 22.75
N TYR A 363 2.86 18.36 22.81
CA TYR A 363 3.83 17.30 22.55
C TYR A 363 5.10 17.37 23.42
N GLU A 364 4.96 17.85 24.69
CA GLU A 364 6.05 17.76 25.67
C GLU A 364 6.50 16.31 25.84
N GLN A 365 7.81 16.06 25.73
CA GLN A 365 8.39 14.74 25.97
C GLN A 365 8.20 14.35 27.44
N THR A 366 7.65 13.15 27.67
CA THR A 366 7.33 12.67 29.02
C THR A 366 8.22 11.54 29.49
N GLY A 367 8.91 10.85 28.59
CA GLY A 367 9.84 9.79 28.96
C GLY A 367 10.50 9.12 27.78
N THR A 368 11.57 8.37 28.09
CA THR A 368 12.32 7.54 27.15
C THR A 368 12.54 6.17 27.79
N LEU A 369 12.21 5.10 27.07
CA LEU A 369 12.52 3.73 27.41
C LEU A 369 13.51 3.18 26.38
N LYS A 370 14.67 2.74 26.82
CA LYS A 370 15.65 2.05 25.96
C LYS A 370 15.49 0.54 26.10
N TRP A 371 15.60 -0.18 24.98
CA TRP A 371 15.70 -1.63 25.05
C TRP A 371 17.06 -2.02 25.62
N GLU A 372 17.10 -3.03 26.48
CA GLU A 372 18.35 -3.67 26.87
C GLU A 372 18.88 -4.45 25.65
N ALA A 373 20.16 -4.26 25.32
CA ALA A 373 20.83 -4.89 24.19
C ALA A 373 21.11 -6.36 24.46
#